data_390df37c64aeb818dc77428347a379d9
#
_entry.id   390df37c64aeb818dc77428347a379d9
#
_cell.length_a   1.000
_cell.length_b   1.000
_cell.length_c   1.000
_cell.angle_alpha   90.00
_cell.angle_beta   90.00
_cell.angle_gamma   90.00
#
_symmetry.space_group_name_H-M   'P 1'
#
loop_
_entity.id
_entity.type
_entity.pdbx_description
1 polymer ?
#
loop_
_entity_poly.entity_id
_entity_poly.type
_entity_poly.pdbx_seq_one_letter_code
_entity_poly.pdbx_strand_id
1 'polypeptide(L)'
;SWDPFASLATTIELDRLRIDANAFYLLPTEGSQGFEAGDVFSSTVTIGYRALMTRYPGPTVSVKAGLRYRHEGRAHQDSTALSGFGREEVSLRFGTTWHPIPNLDLVTTLEIPAYQDVSETQPDIAYRLIAGIGWRF
;
A
#
# COMPACT_ATOMS: atom_id res chain seq x y z
N SER A 1 21.37 11.25 -6.46
CA SER A 1 20.04 11.86 -6.60
C SER A 1 19.48 12.18 -5.22
N TRP A 2 18.70 13.22 -5.13
CA TRP A 2 17.96 13.58 -3.93
C TRP A 2 16.47 13.47 -4.25
N ASP A 3 15.80 12.45 -3.69
CA ASP A 3 14.44 12.10 -4.08
C ASP A 3 13.46 12.56 -2.99
N PRO A 4 12.91 13.78 -3.08
CA PRO A 4 11.95 14.28 -2.11
C PRO A 4 10.66 13.49 -2.13
N PHE A 5 10.07 13.28 -0.95
CA PHE A 5 8.77 12.64 -0.82
C PHE A 5 7.89 13.41 0.16
N ALA A 6 6.58 13.24 -0.02
CA ALA A 6 5.57 13.72 0.90
C ALA A 6 4.59 12.59 1.23
N SER A 7 4.12 12.54 2.46
CA SER A 7 3.09 11.60 2.86
C SER A 7 2.09 12.23 3.82
N LEU A 8 0.84 11.80 3.70
CA LEU A 8 -0.26 12.16 4.59
C LEU A 8 -0.97 10.88 5.01
N ALA A 9 -1.28 10.76 6.30
CA ALA A 9 -2.07 9.66 6.81
C ALA A 9 -3.10 10.19 7.83
N THR A 10 -4.29 9.60 7.82
CA THR A 10 -5.34 9.88 8.78
C THR A 10 -6.04 8.61 9.19
N THR A 11 -6.50 8.57 10.43
CA THR A 11 -7.27 7.47 10.99
C THR A 11 -8.48 8.03 11.74
N ILE A 12 -9.64 7.45 11.50
CA ILE A 12 -10.87 7.73 12.22
C ILE A 12 -11.33 6.43 12.88
N GLU A 13 -11.55 6.45 14.19
CA GLU A 13 -12.07 5.32 14.94
C GLU A 13 -13.47 5.63 15.48
N LEU A 14 -14.41 4.74 15.20
CA LEU A 14 -15.81 4.81 15.59
C LEU A 14 -16.22 3.45 16.21
N ASP A 15 -16.09 3.31 17.52
CA ASP A 15 -16.36 2.08 18.26
C ASP A 15 -15.59 0.87 17.66
N ARG A 16 -16.28 0.02 16.90
CA ARG A 16 -15.69 -1.16 16.24
C ARG A 16 -15.19 -0.88 14.82
N LEU A 17 -15.52 0.25 14.26
CA LEU A 17 -15.12 0.65 12.92
C LEU A 17 -13.86 1.51 12.99
N ARG A 18 -12.97 1.29 12.03
CA ARG A 18 -11.78 2.10 11.78
C ARG A 18 -11.69 2.42 10.31
N ILE A 19 -11.44 3.67 9.98
CA ILE A 19 -11.19 4.13 8.63
C ILE A 19 -9.77 4.68 8.59
N ASP A 20 -8.92 4.10 7.78
CA ASP A 20 -7.57 4.57 7.53
C ASP A 20 -7.48 5.09 6.09
N ALA A 21 -6.92 6.27 5.92
CA ALA A 21 -6.59 6.81 4.62
C ALA A 21 -5.14 7.31 4.61
N ASN A 22 -4.41 7.01 3.56
CA ASN A 22 -3.07 7.54 3.35
C ASN A 22 -2.85 7.91 1.89
N ALA A 23 -1.95 8.86 1.68
CA ALA A 23 -1.43 9.25 0.39
C ALA A 23 0.09 9.42 0.50
N PHE A 24 0.80 9.01 -0.52
CA PHE A 24 2.25 9.11 -0.63
C PHE A 24 2.61 9.59 -2.03
N TYR A 25 3.54 10.53 -2.11
CA TYR A 25 4.09 11.02 -3.36
C TYR A 25 5.61 11.07 -3.27
N LEU A 26 6.27 10.49 -4.26
CA LEU A 26 7.72 10.49 -4.42
C LEU A 26 8.06 11.16 -5.76
N LEU A 27 8.95 12.12 -5.72
CA LEU A 27 9.47 12.82 -6.90
C LEU A 27 10.96 12.50 -7.04
N PRO A 28 11.31 11.49 -7.85
CA PRO A 28 12.70 11.17 -8.12
C PRO A 28 13.37 12.32 -8.88
N THR A 29 14.64 12.56 -8.60
CA THR A 29 15.44 13.52 -9.35
C THR A 29 16.44 12.81 -10.23
N GLU A 30 16.90 13.50 -11.29
CA GLU A 30 17.90 12.98 -12.22
C GLU A 30 19.16 12.53 -11.49
N GLY A 31 19.58 11.31 -11.78
CA GLY A 31 20.81 10.72 -11.27
C GLY A 31 22.04 11.12 -12.08
N SER A 32 23.23 10.71 -11.61
CA SER A 32 24.53 11.06 -12.21
C SER A 32 24.76 10.58 -13.66
N GLN A 33 23.86 9.75 -14.20
CA GLN A 33 23.94 9.20 -15.56
C GLN A 33 22.79 9.69 -16.47
N GLY A 34 22.15 10.81 -16.13
CA GLY A 34 21.03 11.34 -16.89
C GLY A 34 19.74 10.51 -16.79
N PHE A 35 19.69 9.53 -15.87
CA PHE A 35 18.51 8.72 -15.63
C PHE A 35 17.67 9.33 -14.52
N GLU A 36 16.39 9.53 -14.79
CA GLU A 36 15.36 9.96 -13.85
C GLU A 36 14.24 8.91 -13.82
N ALA A 37 13.98 8.34 -12.66
CA ALA A 37 12.83 7.45 -12.47
C ALA A 37 11.54 8.26 -12.55
N GLY A 38 10.44 7.63 -12.97
CA GLY A 38 9.13 8.27 -12.96
C GLY A 38 8.67 8.57 -11.53
N ASP A 39 7.88 9.63 -11.38
CA ASP A 39 7.22 9.95 -10.12
C ASP A 39 6.30 8.82 -9.66
N VAL A 40 6.14 8.68 -8.36
CA VAL A 40 5.27 7.66 -7.78
C VAL A 40 4.22 8.32 -6.88
N PHE A 41 2.97 8.13 -7.24
CA PHE A 41 1.84 8.47 -6.38
C PHE A 41 1.14 7.20 -5.92
N SER A 42 0.81 7.12 -4.64
CA SER A 42 0.02 6.02 -4.08
C SER A 42 -0.96 6.55 -3.06
N SER A 43 -2.21 6.12 -3.15
CA SER A 43 -3.21 6.40 -2.13
C SER A 43 -3.93 5.11 -1.74
N THR A 44 -4.31 5.01 -0.46
CA THR A 44 -5.03 3.85 0.07
C THR A 44 -6.12 4.32 1.01
N VAL A 45 -7.30 3.76 0.87
CA VAL A 45 -8.40 3.90 1.83
C VAL A 45 -8.81 2.51 2.29
N THR A 46 -8.88 2.30 3.60
CA THR A 46 -9.22 1.00 4.21
C THR A 46 -10.26 1.20 5.29
N ILE A 47 -11.27 0.36 5.29
CA ILE A 47 -12.27 0.26 6.35
C ILE A 47 -12.00 -1.04 7.11
N GLY A 48 -11.80 -0.94 8.40
CA GLY A 48 -11.60 -2.05 9.32
C GLY A 48 -12.78 -2.24 10.27
N TYR A 49 -13.08 -3.48 10.61
CA TYR A 49 -14.08 -3.84 11.59
C TYR A 49 -13.50 -4.81 12.60
N ARG A 50 -13.63 -4.50 13.90
CA ARG A 50 -13.22 -5.37 15.01
C ARG A 50 -14.28 -6.47 15.18
N ALA A 51 -14.11 -7.59 14.48
CA ALA A 51 -15.07 -8.70 14.47
C ALA A 51 -15.11 -9.43 15.80
N LEU A 52 -13.96 -9.64 16.44
CA LEU A 52 -13.86 -10.21 17.79
C LEU A 52 -13.15 -9.22 18.72
N MET A 53 -13.79 -8.86 19.80
CA MET A 53 -13.24 -8.08 20.90
C MET A 53 -13.53 -8.81 22.20
N THR A 54 -12.52 -9.42 22.79
CA THR A 54 -12.64 -9.97 24.14
C THR A 54 -12.02 -9.03 25.16
N ARG A 55 -12.43 -9.18 26.43
CA ARG A 55 -11.85 -8.37 27.51
C ARG A 55 -10.34 -8.61 27.59
N TYR A 56 -9.57 -7.52 27.67
CA TYR A 56 -8.12 -7.58 27.85
C TYR A 56 -7.75 -8.49 29.05
N PRO A 57 -6.78 -9.40 28.95
CA PRO A 57 -5.81 -9.59 27.84
C PRO A 57 -6.25 -10.59 26.74
N GLY A 58 -7.54 -10.76 26.53
CA GLY A 58 -8.07 -11.74 25.58
C GLY A 58 -7.83 -11.38 24.10
N PRO A 59 -8.05 -12.36 23.19
CA PRO A 59 -7.78 -12.19 21.78
C PRO A 59 -8.70 -11.18 21.09
N THR A 60 -8.18 -10.51 20.07
CA THR A 60 -8.96 -9.66 19.18
C THR A 60 -8.72 -10.02 17.72
N VAL A 61 -9.75 -9.90 16.88
CA VAL A 61 -9.68 -10.11 15.44
C VAL A 61 -10.30 -8.92 14.74
N SER A 62 -9.60 -8.35 13.80
CA SER A 62 -10.11 -7.31 12.92
C SER A 62 -10.03 -7.76 11.47
N VAL A 63 -11.06 -7.48 10.70
CA VAL A 63 -11.10 -7.67 9.25
C VAL A 63 -11.06 -6.31 8.58
N LYS A 64 -10.45 -6.24 7.40
CA LYS A 64 -10.26 -4.98 6.66
C LYS A 64 -10.60 -5.19 5.20
N ALA A 65 -11.20 -4.17 4.60
CA ALA A 65 -11.38 -4.07 3.16
C ALA A 65 -11.01 -2.67 2.69
N GLY A 66 -10.45 -2.52 1.52
CA GLY A 66 -10.02 -1.23 1.03
C GLY A 66 -9.66 -1.21 -0.44
N LEU A 67 -9.31 -0.01 -0.88
CA LEU A 67 -8.85 0.30 -2.24
C LEU A 67 -7.47 0.92 -2.15
N ARG A 68 -6.62 0.57 -3.11
CA ARG A 68 -5.34 1.21 -3.35
C ARG A 68 -5.27 1.67 -4.79
N TYR A 69 -4.93 2.92 -4.99
CA TYR A 69 -4.51 3.47 -6.26
C TYR A 69 -3.01 3.66 -6.26
N ARG A 70 -2.34 3.31 -7.35
CA ARG A 70 -0.92 3.55 -7.58
C ARG A 70 -0.71 4.02 -9.00
N HIS A 71 0.04 5.10 -9.12
CA HIS A 71 0.53 5.65 -10.37
C HIS A 71 2.05 5.73 -10.31
N GLU A 72 2.70 5.23 -11.36
CA GLU A 72 4.14 5.39 -11.59
C GLU A 72 4.31 6.07 -12.94
N GLY A 73 4.93 7.23 -12.94
CA GLY A 73 5.25 7.99 -14.14
C GLY A 73 6.26 7.26 -15.02
N ARG A 74 6.48 7.77 -16.21
CA ARG A 74 7.51 7.23 -17.11
C ARG A 74 8.89 7.68 -16.66
N ALA A 75 9.86 6.77 -16.71
CA ALA A 75 11.26 7.12 -16.53
C ALA A 75 11.79 7.88 -17.76
N HIS A 76 12.77 8.73 -17.54
CA HIS A 76 13.45 9.51 -18.57
C HIS A 76 14.95 9.21 -18.57
N GLN A 77 15.56 9.25 -19.75
CA GLN A 77 17.00 9.22 -19.92
C GLN A 77 17.40 10.39 -20.82
N ASP A 78 18.28 11.28 -20.33
CA ASP A 78 18.71 12.48 -21.05
C ASP A 78 17.51 13.28 -21.61
N SER A 79 16.46 13.51 -20.78
CA SER A 79 15.20 14.17 -21.16
C SER A 79 14.32 13.43 -22.17
N THR A 80 14.65 12.18 -22.53
CA THR A 80 13.86 11.36 -23.43
C THR A 80 13.04 10.34 -22.61
N ALA A 81 11.70 10.33 -22.79
CA ALA A 81 10.84 9.36 -22.13
C ALA A 81 11.13 7.94 -22.60
N LEU A 82 11.39 7.04 -21.66
CA LEU A 82 11.63 5.64 -21.96
C LEU A 82 10.31 4.91 -22.16
N SER A 83 10.16 4.22 -23.29
CA SER A 83 9.08 3.27 -23.50
C SER A 83 9.30 2.05 -22.60
N GLY A 84 8.24 1.53 -22.00
CA GLY A 84 8.34 0.35 -21.13
C GLY A 84 8.37 0.67 -19.63
N PHE A 85 8.31 1.92 -19.24
CA PHE A 85 8.14 2.37 -17.86
C PHE A 85 6.82 3.12 -17.71
N GLY A 86 6.25 3.03 -16.54
CA GLY A 86 4.96 3.62 -16.19
C GLY A 86 3.93 2.54 -15.86
N ARG A 87 3.15 2.81 -14.83
CA ARG A 87 2.11 1.90 -14.33
C ARG A 87 0.99 2.67 -13.70
N GLU A 88 -0.21 2.26 -14.00
CA GLU A 88 -1.40 2.68 -13.29
C GLU A 88 -2.15 1.45 -12.77
N GLU A 89 -2.47 1.44 -11.49
CA GLU A 89 -3.09 0.28 -10.85
C GLU A 89 -4.13 0.71 -9.84
N VAL A 90 -5.29 0.07 -9.88
CA VAL A 90 -6.29 0.08 -8.82
C VAL A 90 -6.42 -1.32 -8.28
N SER A 91 -6.22 -1.49 -6.98
CA SER A 91 -6.29 -2.80 -6.32
C SER A 91 -7.34 -2.80 -5.22
N LEU A 92 -8.05 -3.92 -5.13
CA LEU A 92 -8.86 -4.28 -3.96
C LEU A 92 -7.94 -4.90 -2.91
N ARG A 93 -8.16 -4.53 -1.65
CA ARG A 93 -7.39 -5.05 -0.51
C ARG A 93 -8.32 -5.68 0.51
N PHE A 94 -7.98 -6.88 0.94
CA PHE A 94 -8.65 -7.59 2.02
C PHE A 94 -7.61 -8.02 3.04
N GLY A 95 -7.89 -7.80 4.31
CA GLY A 95 -6.90 -8.11 5.34
C GLY A 95 -7.53 -8.57 6.65
N THR A 96 -6.72 -9.28 7.42
CA THR A 96 -7.05 -9.68 8.78
C THR A 96 -5.90 -9.34 9.70
N THR A 97 -6.22 -8.81 10.86
CA THR A 97 -5.27 -8.64 11.96
C THR A 97 -5.79 -9.43 13.14
N TRP A 98 -5.00 -10.35 13.63
CA TRP A 98 -5.31 -11.17 14.78
C TRP A 98 -4.29 -10.93 15.89
N HIS A 99 -4.76 -10.58 17.05
CA HIS A 99 -3.98 -10.46 18.29
C HIS A 99 -4.38 -11.62 19.21
N PRO A 100 -3.74 -12.79 19.11
CA PRO A 100 -4.06 -13.94 19.98
C PRO A 100 -3.72 -13.66 21.44
N ILE A 101 -2.68 -12.89 21.69
CA ILE A 101 -2.22 -12.40 22.99
C ILE A 101 -1.78 -10.93 22.84
N PRO A 102 -1.69 -10.14 23.93
CA PRO A 102 -1.40 -8.71 23.86
C PRO A 102 -0.10 -8.33 23.11
N ASN A 103 0.87 -9.21 23.12
CA ASN A 103 2.20 -8.95 22.59
C ASN A 103 2.42 -9.49 21.16
N LEU A 104 1.46 -10.22 20.59
CA LEU A 104 1.61 -10.87 19.29
C LEU A 104 0.56 -10.36 18.31
N ASP A 105 1.03 -9.85 17.18
CA ASP A 105 0.22 -9.40 16.06
C ASP A 105 0.47 -10.31 14.86
N LEU A 106 -0.58 -10.91 14.31
CA LEU A 106 -0.55 -11.65 13.05
C LEU A 106 -1.37 -10.88 12.02
N VAL A 107 -0.74 -10.52 10.91
CA VAL A 107 -1.38 -9.71 9.86
C VAL A 107 -1.32 -10.44 8.54
N THR A 108 -2.43 -10.50 7.83
CA THR A 108 -2.49 -10.95 6.45
C THR A 108 -3.21 -9.92 5.60
N THR A 109 -2.74 -9.72 4.37
CA THR A 109 -3.40 -8.84 3.41
C THR A 109 -3.31 -9.47 2.02
N LEU A 110 -4.44 -9.62 1.37
CA LEU A 110 -4.58 -10.00 -0.03
C LEU A 110 -4.89 -8.75 -0.85
N GLU A 111 -4.09 -8.49 -1.87
CA GLU A 111 -4.35 -7.43 -2.86
C GLU A 111 -4.67 -8.08 -4.21
N ILE A 112 -5.78 -7.68 -4.80
CA ILE A 112 -6.25 -8.15 -6.10
C ILE A 112 -6.36 -6.91 -7.00
N PRO A 113 -5.54 -6.79 -8.04
CA PRO A 113 -5.68 -5.70 -9.00
C PRO A 113 -7.04 -5.78 -9.70
N ALA A 114 -7.82 -4.72 -9.61
CA ALA A 114 -9.08 -4.56 -10.32
C ALA A 114 -8.88 -3.90 -11.69
N TYR A 115 -7.85 -3.07 -11.80
CA TYR A 115 -7.43 -2.42 -13.03
C TYR A 115 -5.91 -2.30 -13.04
N GLN A 116 -5.29 -2.61 -14.17
CA GLN A 116 -3.87 -2.42 -14.42
C GLN A 116 -3.67 -1.89 -15.84
N ASP A 117 -2.97 -0.78 -15.94
CA ASP A 117 -2.38 -0.31 -17.19
C ASP A 117 -0.86 -0.29 -16.97
N VAL A 118 -0.18 -1.24 -17.54
CA VAL A 118 1.26 -1.44 -17.40
C VAL A 118 1.91 -1.39 -18.76
N SER A 119 3.12 -0.84 -18.81
CA SER A 119 3.90 -0.84 -20.03
C SER A 119 4.22 -2.26 -20.50
N GLU A 120 4.34 -2.49 -21.80
CA GLU A 120 4.50 -3.80 -22.45
C GLU A 120 5.63 -4.69 -21.89
N THR A 121 6.59 -4.10 -21.19
CA THR A 121 7.72 -4.82 -20.59
C THR A 121 7.52 -5.26 -19.15
N GLN A 122 6.43 -4.86 -18.52
CA GLN A 122 6.15 -5.21 -17.12
C GLN A 122 5.10 -6.33 -17.05
N PRO A 123 5.33 -7.37 -16.22
CA PRO A 123 4.36 -8.44 -16.07
C PRO A 123 3.10 -7.97 -15.30
N ASP A 124 1.95 -8.44 -15.74
CA ASP A 124 0.72 -8.30 -14.99
C ASP A 124 0.79 -9.06 -13.65
N ILE A 125 0.25 -8.46 -12.62
CA ILE A 125 0.17 -9.07 -11.30
C ILE A 125 -1.25 -9.60 -11.10
N ALA A 126 -1.39 -10.90 -10.87
CA ALA A 126 -2.68 -11.51 -10.61
C ALA A 126 -3.17 -11.24 -9.17
N TYR A 127 -2.28 -11.33 -8.20
CA TYR A 127 -2.56 -11.01 -6.79
C TYR A 127 -1.24 -10.83 -6.02
N ARG A 128 -1.34 -10.17 -4.86
CA ARG A 128 -0.25 -10.09 -3.87
C ARG A 128 -0.76 -10.57 -2.52
N LEU A 129 -0.05 -11.49 -1.91
CA LEU A 129 -0.30 -11.92 -0.54
C LEU A 129 0.83 -11.40 0.36
N ILE A 130 0.46 -10.66 1.39
CA ILE A 130 1.39 -10.10 2.38
C ILE A 130 1.02 -10.70 3.72
N ALA A 131 1.99 -11.32 4.40
CA ALA A 131 1.84 -11.81 5.76
C ALA A 131 2.92 -11.20 6.65
N GLY A 132 2.57 -10.91 7.88
CA GLY A 132 3.48 -10.31 8.85
C GLY A 132 3.21 -10.80 10.27
N ILE A 133 4.27 -10.86 11.06
CA ILE A 133 4.24 -11.16 12.48
C ILE A 133 4.89 -10.00 13.20
N GLY A 134 4.20 -9.41 14.17
CA GLY A 134 4.70 -8.37 15.05
C GLY A 134 4.77 -8.86 16.49
N TRP A 135 5.88 -8.58 17.17
CA TRP A 135 6.02 -8.83 18.59
C TRP A 135 6.34 -7.55 19.33
N ARG A 136 5.64 -7.28 20.45
CA ARG A 136 5.87 -6.13 21.32
C ARG A 136 6.46 -6.61 22.65
N PHE A 137 7.52 -5.97 23.06
CA PHE A 137 8.22 -6.22 24.33
C PHE A 137 7.64 -5.40 25.47
#